data_bca9b8516a085ed3c4b000aec9a7aa3d
#
_entry.id   bca9b8516a085ed3c4b000aec9a7aa3d
#
_cell.length_a   1.000
_cell.length_b   1.000
_cell.length_c   1.000
_cell.angle_alpha   90.00
_cell.angle_beta   90.00
_cell.angle_gamma   90.00
#
_symmetry.space_group_name_H-M   'P 1'
#
loop_
_entity.id
_entity.type
_entity.pdbx_description
1 polymer ?
#
loop_
_entity_poly.entity_id
_entity_poly.type
_entity_poly.pdbx_seq_one_letter_code
_entity_poly.pdbx_strand_id
1 'polypeptide(L)'
;MTYTAKDATRLHRLLGGEPTAWLVQRARDRLEAGRPLTGTVTLTGATVEQRRAVERLTGRAPRSGTSLSVSLPEVDRVLRESGAAPGGLAEAVALLGGPLRDRNRDRADTASAWAGAFAPLDEAVAGRTELAAWRGWLDATGVVRRLAPSPNEALALLDQVAAVLRRLPSRGIPIGRLAAECCGDAHALDDGRPAGTLAVSAVRALAGLPFAADVSADSRRAVWACAGVHLDDLSSLVLCLGLPGDSHTALGKVLAVHQATGQPAVLTLRQLRCHDEALSVRLVRICENPVVIAAAADELGSRCPPLVCVGGQPSAAGWQLLDLLAAGGAEFRYHGDFDWGGIRIAGAVRQRVGQGQSHWQPWRYDRDAYEAAATAVLALQAATRLPRLAGEPVATPWDPGLAAAMACHDVRIEEELSLDTLLADLA
;
A
#
# COMPACT_ATOMS: atom_id res chain seq x y z
N MET A 1 -22.98 -29.72 48.96
CA MET A 1 -24.23 -29.09 49.39
C MET A 1 -24.88 -28.47 48.17
N THR A 2 -26.14 -28.80 47.91
CA THR A 2 -26.85 -28.28 46.72
C THR A 2 -27.34 -26.87 47.03
N TYR A 3 -26.96 -25.87 46.24
CA TYR A 3 -27.41 -24.48 46.37
C TYR A 3 -28.92 -24.39 46.18
N THR A 4 -29.64 -23.82 47.13
CA THR A 4 -31.10 -23.82 47.17
C THR A 4 -31.68 -22.47 46.73
N ALA A 5 -32.97 -22.42 46.36
CA ALA A 5 -33.67 -21.17 46.06
C ALA A 5 -33.67 -20.16 47.21
N LYS A 6 -33.65 -20.65 48.46
CA LYS A 6 -33.52 -19.81 49.65
C LYS A 6 -32.15 -19.13 49.75
N ASP A 7 -31.08 -19.86 49.38
CA ASP A 7 -29.71 -19.33 49.40
C ASP A 7 -29.56 -18.26 48.33
N ALA A 8 -30.12 -18.48 47.14
CA ALA A 8 -30.16 -17.47 46.05
C ALA A 8 -30.86 -16.18 46.51
N THR A 9 -32.02 -16.30 47.18
CA THR A 9 -32.75 -15.12 47.66
C THR A 9 -31.96 -14.39 48.73
N ARG A 10 -31.26 -15.12 49.62
CA ARG A 10 -30.42 -14.56 50.66
C ARG A 10 -29.20 -13.86 50.09
N LEU A 11 -28.52 -14.48 49.12
CA LEU A 11 -27.39 -13.90 48.42
C LEU A 11 -27.79 -12.61 47.72
N HIS A 12 -28.88 -12.64 46.96
CA HIS A 12 -29.36 -11.45 46.24
C HIS A 12 -29.71 -10.30 47.20
N ARG A 13 -30.27 -10.59 48.40
CA ARG A 13 -30.54 -9.57 49.38
C ARG A 13 -29.27 -8.95 49.97
N LEU A 14 -28.19 -9.73 50.17
CA LEU A 14 -26.93 -9.26 50.75
C LEU A 14 -26.05 -8.52 49.74
N LEU A 15 -25.91 -9.05 48.52
CA LEU A 15 -24.96 -8.55 47.52
C LEU A 15 -25.55 -8.25 46.15
N GLY A 16 -26.77 -8.70 45.86
CA GLY A 16 -27.36 -8.57 44.51
C GLY A 16 -28.00 -7.21 44.22
N GLY A 17 -28.01 -6.27 45.18
CA GLY A 17 -28.57 -4.93 44.97
C GLY A 17 -27.59 -3.95 44.36
N GLU A 18 -28.12 -2.91 43.68
CA GLU A 18 -27.33 -1.84 43.09
C GLU A 18 -26.28 -1.21 44.05
N PRO A 19 -26.61 -0.95 45.37
CA PRO A 19 -25.64 -0.36 46.29
C PRO A 19 -24.41 -1.22 46.56
N THR A 20 -24.45 -2.52 46.30
CA THR A 20 -23.33 -3.46 46.47
C THR A 20 -22.67 -3.91 45.15
N ALA A 21 -23.23 -3.53 44.01
CA ALA A 21 -22.75 -3.94 42.72
C ALA A 21 -21.25 -3.61 42.50
N TRP A 22 -20.79 -2.45 42.97
CA TRP A 22 -19.39 -2.05 42.91
C TRP A 22 -18.45 -3.04 43.65
N LEU A 23 -18.88 -3.58 44.78
CA LEU A 23 -18.11 -4.55 45.57
C LEU A 23 -18.02 -5.89 44.85
N VAL A 24 -19.14 -6.37 44.31
CA VAL A 24 -19.20 -7.57 43.46
C VAL A 24 -18.29 -7.41 42.25
N GLN A 25 -18.36 -6.26 41.57
CA GLN A 25 -17.52 -5.99 40.41
C GLN A 25 -16.03 -5.95 40.76
N ARG A 26 -15.65 -5.28 41.87
CA ARG A 26 -14.25 -5.24 42.33
C ARG A 26 -13.71 -6.61 42.72
N ALA A 27 -14.55 -7.44 43.35
CA ALA A 27 -14.18 -8.82 43.68
C ALA A 27 -14.04 -9.66 42.38
N ARG A 28 -14.96 -9.50 41.42
CA ARG A 28 -14.91 -10.14 40.11
C ARG A 28 -13.63 -9.77 39.34
N ASP A 29 -13.31 -8.49 39.24
CA ASP A 29 -12.10 -8.02 38.55
C ASP A 29 -10.81 -8.60 39.15
N ARG A 30 -10.80 -8.82 40.50
CA ARG A 30 -9.66 -9.49 41.15
C ARG A 30 -9.57 -10.97 40.76
N LEU A 31 -10.69 -11.69 40.86
CA LEU A 31 -10.75 -13.12 40.53
C LEU A 31 -10.36 -13.35 39.06
N GLU A 32 -10.95 -12.58 38.16
CA GLU A 32 -10.65 -12.68 36.74
C GLU A 32 -9.19 -12.30 36.38
N ALA A 33 -8.54 -11.49 37.20
CA ALA A 33 -7.12 -11.16 37.10
C ALA A 33 -6.21 -12.16 37.85
N GLY A 34 -6.74 -13.26 38.37
CA GLY A 34 -6.00 -14.25 39.14
C GLY A 34 -5.49 -13.73 40.48
N ARG A 35 -6.08 -12.64 41.03
CA ARG A 35 -5.67 -12.05 42.31
C ARG A 35 -6.53 -12.62 43.45
N PRO A 36 -5.91 -12.90 44.60
CA PRO A 36 -6.67 -13.41 45.76
C PRO A 36 -7.63 -12.36 46.30
N LEU A 37 -8.73 -12.81 46.87
CA LEU A 37 -9.72 -11.98 47.58
C LEU A 37 -9.24 -11.60 48.99
N THR A 38 -7.99 -11.21 49.11
CA THR A 38 -7.38 -10.72 50.35
C THR A 38 -7.35 -9.20 50.39
N GLY A 39 -7.28 -8.62 51.58
CA GLY A 39 -7.19 -7.17 51.77
C GLY A 39 -8.52 -6.44 51.60
N THR A 40 -8.43 -5.16 51.28
CA THR A 40 -9.55 -4.22 51.25
C THR A 40 -9.79 -3.66 49.87
N VAL A 41 -11.03 -3.39 49.52
CA VAL A 41 -11.42 -2.59 48.34
C VAL A 41 -12.04 -1.29 48.80
N THR A 42 -11.75 -0.20 48.10
CA THR A 42 -12.20 1.14 48.48
C THR A 42 -13.01 1.77 47.36
N LEU A 43 -14.14 2.38 47.71
CA LEU A 43 -14.98 3.20 46.87
C LEU A 43 -14.85 4.67 47.29
N THR A 44 -14.45 5.56 46.45
CA THR A 44 -14.43 7.02 46.69
C THR A 44 -15.80 7.61 46.31
N GLY A 45 -16.26 8.61 47.09
CA GLY A 45 -17.55 9.25 46.85
C GLY A 45 -18.76 8.34 47.09
N ALA A 46 -18.65 7.43 48.06
CA ALA A 46 -19.73 6.47 48.37
C ALA A 46 -21.01 7.16 48.84
N THR A 47 -22.15 6.76 48.28
CA THR A 47 -23.48 7.25 48.66
C THR A 47 -23.89 6.73 50.05
N VAL A 48 -24.89 7.39 50.65
CA VAL A 48 -25.48 6.94 51.93
C VAL A 48 -26.05 5.53 51.83
N GLU A 49 -26.65 5.20 50.70
CA GLU A 49 -27.24 3.88 50.44
C GLU A 49 -26.17 2.78 50.34
N GLN A 50 -25.06 3.08 49.67
CA GLN A 50 -23.90 2.17 49.58
C GLN A 50 -23.30 1.91 50.98
N ARG A 51 -23.17 2.94 51.81
CA ARG A 51 -22.69 2.80 53.21
C ARG A 51 -23.62 1.95 54.05
N ARG A 52 -24.94 2.20 54.01
CA ARG A 52 -25.95 1.40 54.70
C ARG A 52 -25.97 -0.05 54.21
N ALA A 53 -25.75 -0.30 52.95
CA ALA A 53 -25.69 -1.66 52.42
C ALA A 53 -24.46 -2.41 52.94
N VAL A 54 -23.30 -1.77 53.03
CA VAL A 54 -22.08 -2.37 53.60
C VAL A 54 -22.24 -2.59 55.13
N GLU A 55 -22.86 -1.65 55.83
CA GLU A 55 -23.16 -1.81 57.26
C GLU A 55 -24.06 -3.03 57.53
N ARG A 56 -25.13 -3.19 56.75
CA ARG A 56 -26.00 -4.37 56.80
C ARG A 56 -25.28 -5.68 56.49
N LEU A 57 -24.32 -5.63 55.52
CA LEU A 57 -23.55 -6.78 55.12
C LEU A 57 -22.52 -7.21 56.18
N THR A 58 -21.79 -6.25 56.76
CA THR A 58 -20.67 -6.55 57.69
C THR A 58 -21.06 -6.49 59.13
N GLY A 59 -22.24 -5.95 59.46
CA GLY A 59 -22.68 -5.68 60.84
C GLY A 59 -21.94 -4.55 61.54
N ARG A 60 -21.15 -3.75 60.81
CA ARG A 60 -20.34 -2.65 61.37
C ARG A 60 -20.57 -1.36 60.58
N ALA A 61 -20.73 -0.26 61.30
CA ALA A 61 -20.83 1.05 60.71
C ALA A 61 -19.49 1.44 60.01
N PRO A 62 -19.51 1.85 58.73
CA PRO A 62 -18.33 2.32 58.05
C PRO A 62 -17.79 3.59 58.73
N ARG A 63 -16.45 3.78 58.72
CA ARG A 63 -15.82 5.01 59.21
C ARG A 63 -16.37 6.23 58.47
N SER A 64 -16.48 7.35 59.16
CA SER A 64 -16.85 8.62 58.56
C SER A 64 -15.79 9.08 57.54
N GLY A 65 -16.23 9.72 56.45
CA GLY A 65 -15.35 10.21 55.38
C GLY A 65 -15.97 10.07 53.99
N THR A 66 -15.28 10.49 52.95
CA THR A 66 -15.75 10.42 51.56
C THR A 66 -15.50 9.04 50.91
N SER A 67 -14.63 8.20 51.49
CA SER A 67 -14.31 6.87 50.99
C SER A 67 -14.97 5.77 51.86
N LEU A 68 -15.32 4.66 51.20
CA LEU A 68 -15.88 3.46 51.81
C LEU A 68 -14.92 2.29 51.55
N SER A 69 -14.32 1.77 52.60
CA SER A 69 -13.39 0.63 52.54
C SER A 69 -14.05 -0.64 53.10
N VAL A 70 -13.94 -1.75 52.37
CA VAL A 70 -14.54 -3.03 52.71
C VAL A 70 -13.49 -4.13 52.66
N SER A 71 -13.37 -4.90 53.75
CA SER A 71 -12.50 -6.07 53.79
C SER A 71 -13.14 -7.25 53.04
N LEU A 72 -12.47 -7.72 52.00
CA LEU A 72 -12.96 -8.88 51.24
C LEU A 72 -12.99 -10.18 52.06
N PRO A 73 -11.97 -10.47 52.94
CA PRO A 73 -12.05 -11.62 53.85
C PRO A 73 -13.22 -11.56 54.84
N GLU A 74 -13.60 -10.36 55.29
CA GLU A 74 -14.74 -10.20 56.18
C GLU A 74 -16.06 -10.49 55.44
N VAL A 75 -16.20 -10.00 54.21
CA VAL A 75 -17.36 -10.33 53.36
C VAL A 75 -17.42 -11.82 53.04
N ASP A 76 -16.30 -12.45 52.74
CA ASP A 76 -16.22 -13.91 52.50
C ASP A 76 -16.70 -14.69 53.69
N ARG A 77 -16.23 -14.33 54.89
CA ARG A 77 -16.66 -14.94 56.16
C ARG A 77 -18.17 -14.81 56.41
N VAL A 78 -18.72 -13.60 56.26
CA VAL A 78 -20.16 -13.35 56.41
C VAL A 78 -21.00 -14.19 55.46
N LEU A 79 -20.59 -14.32 54.21
CA LEU A 79 -21.29 -15.13 53.19
C LEU A 79 -21.30 -16.62 53.55
N ARG A 80 -20.18 -17.15 54.07
CA ARG A 80 -20.06 -18.54 54.51
C ARG A 80 -20.92 -18.78 55.77
N GLU A 81 -20.76 -17.95 56.80
CA GLU A 81 -21.47 -18.07 58.05
C GLU A 81 -23.00 -17.91 57.94
N SER A 82 -23.45 -17.02 57.05
CA SER A 82 -24.86 -16.83 56.75
C SER A 82 -25.48 -17.93 55.89
N GLY A 83 -24.67 -18.79 55.28
CA GLY A 83 -25.11 -19.80 54.30
C GLY A 83 -25.59 -19.23 52.97
N ALA A 84 -25.40 -17.91 52.74
CA ALA A 84 -25.79 -17.29 51.48
C ALA A 84 -24.92 -17.72 50.28
N ALA A 85 -23.66 -18.02 50.57
CA ALA A 85 -22.72 -18.64 49.62
C ALA A 85 -21.72 -19.49 50.42
N PRO A 86 -21.91 -20.79 50.56
CA PRO A 86 -21.02 -21.68 51.34
C PRO A 86 -19.57 -21.70 50.80
N GLY A 87 -19.37 -21.52 49.52
CA GLY A 87 -18.05 -21.37 48.88
C GLY A 87 -17.44 -19.97 49.06
N GLY A 88 -18.16 -19.06 49.75
CA GLY A 88 -17.67 -17.71 50.04
C GLY A 88 -17.86 -16.69 48.94
N LEU A 89 -17.06 -15.62 49.00
CA LEU A 89 -17.20 -14.47 48.08
C LEU A 89 -16.94 -14.82 46.61
N ALA A 90 -16.05 -15.77 46.35
CA ALA A 90 -15.77 -16.20 44.97
C ALA A 90 -16.99 -16.88 44.31
N GLU A 91 -17.66 -17.78 45.09
CA GLU A 91 -18.90 -18.41 44.64
C GLU A 91 -20.03 -17.39 44.49
N ALA A 92 -20.18 -16.47 45.44
CA ALA A 92 -21.18 -15.41 45.37
C ALA A 92 -21.04 -14.53 44.11
N VAL A 93 -19.82 -14.15 43.77
CA VAL A 93 -19.53 -13.37 42.57
C VAL A 93 -19.88 -14.13 41.28
N ALA A 94 -19.57 -15.42 41.24
CA ALA A 94 -19.91 -16.27 40.10
C ALA A 94 -21.43 -16.47 39.93
N LEU A 95 -22.14 -16.66 41.06
CA LEU A 95 -23.59 -16.82 41.07
C LEU A 95 -24.34 -15.54 40.64
N LEU A 96 -23.86 -14.36 41.06
CA LEU A 96 -24.51 -13.08 40.77
C LEU A 96 -24.18 -12.56 39.35
N GLY A 97 -22.98 -12.80 38.84
CA GLY A 97 -22.52 -12.22 37.59
C GLY A 97 -22.20 -13.23 36.48
N GLY A 98 -22.55 -14.50 36.67
CA GLY A 98 -22.23 -15.58 35.75
C GLY A 98 -20.77 -16.07 35.85
N PRO A 99 -20.33 -16.98 34.99
CA PRO A 99 -19.02 -17.60 35.07
C PRO A 99 -17.88 -16.57 35.04
N LEU A 100 -16.85 -16.84 35.83
CA LEU A 100 -15.64 -16.01 35.87
C LEU A 100 -14.77 -16.32 34.67
N ARG A 101 -14.23 -15.28 34.05
CA ARG A 101 -13.24 -15.40 32.98
C ARG A 101 -11.83 -15.37 33.57
N ASP A 102 -10.98 -16.24 33.11
CA ASP A 102 -9.56 -16.18 33.44
C ASP A 102 -8.84 -15.28 32.43
N ARG A 103 -8.74 -13.99 32.74
CA ARG A 103 -8.09 -13.00 31.87
C ARG A 103 -6.62 -13.29 31.61
N ASN A 104 -5.93 -13.97 32.51
CA ASN A 104 -4.53 -14.34 32.31
C ASN A 104 -4.45 -15.48 31.29
N ARG A 105 -5.34 -16.47 31.43
CA ARG A 105 -5.45 -17.55 30.45
C ARG A 105 -5.88 -17.03 29.07
N ASP A 106 -6.90 -16.18 29.01
CA ASP A 106 -7.37 -15.57 27.75
C ASP A 106 -6.25 -14.80 27.05
N ARG A 107 -5.40 -14.06 27.81
CA ARG A 107 -4.23 -13.38 27.28
C ARG A 107 -3.14 -14.35 26.80
N ALA A 108 -2.88 -15.40 27.57
CA ALA A 108 -1.92 -16.42 27.18
C ALA A 108 -2.38 -17.17 25.92
N ASP A 109 -3.64 -17.54 25.86
CA ASP A 109 -4.25 -18.20 24.70
C ASP A 109 -4.19 -17.29 23.45
N THR A 110 -4.50 -16.01 23.63
CA THR A 110 -4.37 -15.01 22.56
C THR A 110 -2.91 -14.84 22.09
N ALA A 111 -1.98 -14.76 23.03
CA ALA A 111 -0.55 -14.66 22.70
C ALA A 111 -0.05 -15.91 21.97
N SER A 112 -0.47 -17.08 22.41
CA SER A 112 -0.16 -18.36 21.76
C SER A 112 -0.75 -18.45 20.35
N ALA A 113 -1.99 -17.99 20.16
CA ALA A 113 -2.64 -17.94 18.85
C ALA A 113 -1.89 -16.99 17.88
N TRP A 114 -1.44 -15.83 18.37
CA TRP A 114 -0.60 -14.93 17.56
C TRP A 114 0.75 -15.54 17.21
N ALA A 115 1.41 -16.24 18.13
CA ALA A 115 2.66 -16.95 17.82
C ALA A 115 2.43 -18.06 16.80
N GLY A 116 1.35 -18.83 16.95
CA GLY A 116 0.96 -19.89 16.00
C GLY A 116 0.62 -19.37 14.62
N ALA A 117 0.10 -18.14 14.51
CA ALA A 117 -0.22 -17.53 13.22
C ALA A 117 1.01 -17.33 12.31
N PHE A 118 2.19 -17.20 12.86
CA PHE A 118 3.43 -17.05 12.10
C PHE A 118 4.05 -18.39 11.66
N ALA A 119 3.60 -19.52 12.17
CA ALA A 119 4.21 -20.82 11.90
C ALA A 119 4.37 -21.17 10.40
N PRO A 120 3.36 -20.96 9.51
CA PRO A 120 3.52 -21.23 8.07
C PRO A 120 4.60 -20.36 7.42
N LEU A 121 4.70 -19.09 7.85
CA LEU A 121 5.70 -18.17 7.36
C LEU A 121 7.09 -18.55 7.86
N ASP A 122 7.24 -18.85 9.15
CA ASP A 122 8.51 -19.25 9.77
C ASP A 122 9.08 -20.50 9.09
N GLU A 123 8.21 -21.45 8.73
CA GLU A 123 8.59 -22.62 7.94
C GLU A 123 9.08 -22.23 6.53
N ALA A 124 8.37 -21.32 5.85
CA ALA A 124 8.71 -20.91 4.49
C ALA A 124 9.99 -20.08 4.40
N VAL A 125 10.38 -19.38 5.47
CA VAL A 125 11.61 -18.58 5.54
C VAL A 125 12.79 -19.34 6.15
N ALA A 126 12.55 -20.51 6.72
CA ALA A 126 13.58 -21.32 7.34
C ALA A 126 14.73 -21.61 6.36
N GLY A 127 15.98 -21.35 6.78
CA GLY A 127 17.17 -21.54 5.96
C GLY A 127 17.42 -20.47 4.89
N ARG A 128 16.55 -19.43 4.79
CA ARG A 128 16.71 -18.31 3.84
C ARG A 128 17.23 -17.09 4.58
N THR A 129 18.57 -16.93 4.60
CA THR A 129 19.25 -15.89 5.38
C THR A 129 18.82 -14.48 5.00
N GLU A 130 18.46 -14.24 3.74
CA GLU A 130 18.00 -12.97 3.20
C GLU A 130 16.67 -12.53 3.83
N LEU A 131 15.83 -13.49 4.23
CA LEU A 131 14.53 -13.23 4.82
C LEU A 131 14.56 -13.09 6.35
N ALA A 132 15.66 -13.42 7.02
CA ALA A 132 15.75 -13.38 8.48
C ALA A 132 15.56 -11.96 9.04
N ALA A 133 16.21 -10.96 8.45
CA ALA A 133 16.07 -9.56 8.84
C ALA A 133 14.65 -9.04 8.55
N TRP A 134 14.05 -9.42 7.41
CA TRP A 134 12.68 -9.08 7.07
C TRP A 134 11.66 -9.69 8.04
N ARG A 135 11.85 -10.95 8.43
CA ARG A 135 10.99 -11.61 9.43
C ARG A 135 11.04 -10.88 10.78
N GLY A 136 12.23 -10.48 11.24
CA GLY A 136 12.38 -9.64 12.43
C GLY A 136 11.74 -8.27 12.31
N TRP A 137 11.79 -7.66 11.13
CA TRP A 137 11.11 -6.40 10.85
C TRP A 137 9.57 -6.50 10.93
N LEU A 138 8.97 -7.61 10.50
CA LEU A 138 7.53 -7.83 10.67
C LEU A 138 7.10 -7.76 12.14
N ASP A 139 7.90 -8.37 13.03
CA ASP A 139 7.63 -8.35 14.47
C ASP A 139 7.84 -6.95 15.07
N ALA A 140 8.95 -6.31 14.73
CA ALA A 140 9.31 -4.99 15.26
C ALA A 140 8.31 -3.89 14.87
N THR A 141 7.75 -3.96 13.67
CA THR A 141 6.82 -2.95 13.15
C THR A 141 5.35 -3.26 13.45
N GLY A 142 5.02 -4.50 13.77
CA GLY A 142 3.63 -4.94 13.96
C GLY A 142 2.76 -4.79 12.70
N VAL A 143 3.37 -4.76 11.50
CA VAL A 143 2.65 -4.57 10.24
C VAL A 143 1.59 -5.64 10.00
N VAL A 144 1.87 -6.90 10.37
CA VAL A 144 0.91 -8.00 10.25
C VAL A 144 -0.36 -7.73 11.06
N ARG A 145 -0.24 -7.21 12.30
CA ARG A 145 -1.38 -6.87 13.14
C ARG A 145 -2.22 -5.71 12.62
N ARG A 146 -1.62 -4.82 11.80
CA ARG A 146 -2.37 -3.75 11.12
C ARG A 146 -3.12 -4.25 9.89
N LEU A 147 -2.57 -5.26 9.21
CA LEU A 147 -3.18 -5.84 8.01
C LEU A 147 -4.21 -6.93 8.33
N ALA A 148 -4.06 -7.61 9.46
CA ALA A 148 -4.94 -8.68 9.93
C ALA A 148 -5.12 -8.54 11.45
N PRO A 149 -6.23 -7.98 11.93
CA PRO A 149 -6.42 -7.63 13.33
C PRO A 149 -6.67 -8.82 14.28
N SER A 150 -6.93 -10.01 13.77
CA SER A 150 -7.11 -11.23 14.56
C SER A 150 -6.06 -12.30 14.24
N PRO A 151 -5.73 -13.21 15.21
CA PRO A 151 -4.80 -14.31 14.95
C PRO A 151 -5.21 -15.22 13.78
N ASN A 152 -6.51 -15.46 13.58
CA ASN A 152 -7.01 -16.31 12.51
C ASN A 152 -6.84 -15.63 11.12
N GLU A 153 -7.12 -14.33 11.03
CA GLU A 153 -6.87 -13.56 9.80
C GLU A 153 -5.38 -13.47 9.50
N ALA A 154 -4.55 -13.29 10.54
CA ALA A 154 -3.10 -13.29 10.39
C ALA A 154 -2.57 -14.64 9.90
N LEU A 155 -3.07 -15.75 10.45
CA LEU A 155 -2.70 -17.09 9.99
C LEU A 155 -3.03 -17.27 8.51
N ALA A 156 -4.24 -16.92 8.09
CA ALA A 156 -4.65 -17.03 6.69
C ALA A 156 -3.80 -16.15 5.75
N LEU A 157 -3.53 -14.91 6.17
CA LEU A 157 -2.68 -13.98 5.40
C LEU A 157 -1.24 -14.50 5.28
N LEU A 158 -0.66 -14.97 6.40
CA LEU A 158 0.73 -15.43 6.43
C LEU A 158 0.90 -16.77 5.70
N ASP A 159 -0.12 -17.62 5.68
CA ASP A 159 -0.10 -18.84 4.88
C ASP A 159 -0.09 -18.54 3.38
N GLN A 160 -0.88 -17.54 2.92
CA GLN A 160 -0.82 -17.06 1.54
C GLN A 160 0.58 -16.54 1.19
N VAL A 161 1.16 -15.69 2.04
CA VAL A 161 2.52 -15.16 1.82
C VAL A 161 3.55 -16.29 1.82
N ALA A 162 3.45 -17.25 2.72
CA ALA A 162 4.31 -18.43 2.77
C ALA A 162 4.21 -19.27 1.48
N ALA A 163 3.00 -19.48 0.97
CA ALA A 163 2.78 -20.19 -0.29
C ALA A 163 3.46 -19.47 -1.47
N VAL A 164 3.36 -18.13 -1.52
CA VAL A 164 4.08 -17.31 -2.51
C VAL A 164 5.58 -17.47 -2.37
N LEU A 165 6.13 -17.35 -1.16
CA LEU A 165 7.58 -17.46 -0.92
C LEU A 165 8.16 -18.83 -1.27
N ARG A 166 7.41 -19.92 -1.06
CA ARG A 166 7.84 -21.27 -1.48
C ARG A 166 7.96 -21.41 -2.99
N ARG A 167 7.29 -20.56 -3.78
CA ARG A 167 7.34 -20.55 -5.25
C ARG A 167 8.42 -19.62 -5.80
N LEU A 168 9.06 -18.83 -4.94
CA LEU A 168 10.07 -17.83 -5.35
C LEU A 168 11.49 -18.28 -5.01
N PRO A 169 12.49 -17.99 -5.90
CA PRO A 169 12.35 -17.35 -7.20
C PRO A 169 11.70 -18.25 -8.25
N SER A 170 10.96 -17.62 -9.18
CA SER A 170 10.30 -18.29 -10.30
C SER A 170 11.14 -18.17 -11.59
N ARG A 171 10.87 -19.03 -12.59
CA ARG A 171 11.48 -18.93 -13.93
C ARG A 171 10.68 -18.06 -14.91
N GLY A 172 9.76 -17.25 -14.40
CA GLY A 172 8.89 -16.39 -15.20
C GLY A 172 7.43 -16.78 -15.06
N ILE A 173 6.74 -16.24 -14.06
CA ILE A 173 5.30 -16.45 -13.85
C ILE A 173 4.57 -15.10 -13.82
N PRO A 174 3.41 -14.96 -14.50
CA PRO A 174 2.56 -13.79 -14.32
C PRO A 174 2.07 -13.68 -12.87
N ILE A 175 2.08 -12.46 -12.29
CA ILE A 175 1.69 -12.24 -10.90
C ILE A 175 0.27 -12.72 -10.60
N GLY A 176 -0.69 -12.48 -11.49
CA GLY A 176 -2.07 -12.95 -11.31
C GLY A 176 -2.18 -14.47 -11.27
N ARG A 177 -1.36 -15.19 -12.05
CA ARG A 177 -1.28 -16.65 -11.99
C ARG A 177 -0.66 -17.13 -10.68
N LEU A 178 0.43 -16.50 -10.24
CA LEU A 178 1.05 -16.81 -8.95
C LEU A 178 0.06 -16.58 -7.81
N ALA A 179 -0.68 -15.45 -7.84
CA ALA A 179 -1.70 -15.12 -6.86
C ALA A 179 -2.84 -16.15 -6.84
N ALA A 180 -3.36 -16.52 -8.01
CA ALA A 180 -4.42 -17.54 -8.10
C ALA A 180 -3.97 -18.90 -7.56
N GLU A 181 -2.76 -19.35 -7.92
CA GLU A 181 -2.22 -20.64 -7.48
C GLU A 181 -1.88 -20.68 -5.98
N CYS A 182 -1.41 -19.57 -5.40
CA CYS A 182 -0.97 -19.50 -4.00
C CYS A 182 -2.05 -19.01 -3.04
N CYS A 183 -2.93 -18.12 -3.48
CA CYS A 183 -3.88 -17.43 -2.62
C CYS A 183 -5.35 -17.73 -2.96
N GLY A 184 -5.61 -18.42 -4.08
CA GLY A 184 -6.98 -18.68 -4.56
C GLY A 184 -7.69 -17.47 -5.18
N ASP A 185 -7.00 -16.31 -5.27
CA ASP A 185 -7.52 -15.07 -5.85
C ASP A 185 -6.42 -14.44 -6.71
N ALA A 186 -6.68 -14.25 -8.00
CA ALA A 186 -5.74 -13.67 -8.95
C ALA A 186 -5.31 -12.23 -8.62
N HIS A 187 -6.08 -11.54 -7.78
CA HIS A 187 -5.85 -10.16 -7.33
C HIS A 187 -5.25 -10.06 -5.92
N ALA A 188 -4.98 -11.18 -5.26
CA ALA A 188 -4.45 -11.18 -3.88
C ALA A 188 -3.09 -10.48 -3.74
N LEU A 189 -2.28 -10.47 -4.81
CA LEU A 189 -0.97 -9.83 -4.85
C LEU A 189 -0.96 -8.44 -5.51
N ASP A 190 -2.13 -7.88 -5.83
CA ASP A 190 -2.23 -6.52 -6.37
C ASP A 190 -1.75 -5.47 -5.36
N ASP A 191 -1.51 -4.27 -5.86
CA ASP A 191 -1.10 -3.15 -5.01
C ASP A 191 -2.16 -2.81 -3.96
N GLY A 192 -1.72 -2.44 -2.75
CA GLY A 192 -2.63 -2.16 -1.63
C GLY A 192 -3.30 -3.39 -1.00
N ARG A 193 -3.16 -4.60 -1.57
CA ARG A 193 -3.68 -5.83 -0.94
C ARG A 193 -2.73 -6.31 0.16
N PRO A 194 -3.24 -6.82 1.29
CA PRO A 194 -2.41 -7.26 2.41
C PRO A 194 -1.33 -8.28 2.02
N ALA A 195 -1.69 -9.33 1.28
CA ALA A 195 -0.74 -10.35 0.82
C ALA A 195 0.28 -9.74 -0.16
N GLY A 196 -0.16 -8.88 -1.09
CA GLY A 196 0.71 -8.16 -2.02
C GLY A 196 1.71 -7.24 -1.32
N THR A 197 1.28 -6.53 -0.28
CA THR A 197 2.15 -5.66 0.54
C THR A 197 3.24 -6.45 1.25
N LEU A 198 2.89 -7.57 1.89
CA LEU A 198 3.87 -8.42 2.58
C LEU A 198 4.78 -9.15 1.59
N ALA A 199 4.23 -9.70 0.50
CA ALA A 199 5.01 -10.44 -0.48
C ALA A 199 6.03 -9.54 -1.20
N VAL A 200 5.66 -8.32 -1.62
CA VAL A 200 6.62 -7.40 -2.26
C VAL A 200 7.74 -6.98 -1.30
N SER A 201 7.44 -6.77 -0.02
CA SER A 201 8.47 -6.47 0.99
C SER A 201 9.44 -7.63 1.20
N ALA A 202 8.95 -8.88 1.16
CA ALA A 202 9.78 -10.08 1.21
C ALA A 202 10.64 -10.24 -0.06
N VAL A 203 10.08 -9.99 -1.25
CA VAL A 203 10.83 -10.02 -2.51
C VAL A 203 11.95 -8.97 -2.52
N ARG A 204 11.71 -7.78 -1.94
CA ARG A 204 12.77 -6.78 -1.75
C ARG A 204 13.90 -7.31 -0.88
N ALA A 205 13.57 -7.99 0.22
CA ALA A 205 14.59 -8.61 1.07
C ALA A 205 15.41 -9.67 0.30
N LEU A 206 14.75 -10.51 -0.51
CA LEU A 206 15.42 -11.46 -1.40
C LEU A 206 16.37 -10.81 -2.41
N ALA A 207 16.03 -9.60 -2.87
CA ALA A 207 16.84 -8.82 -3.79
C ALA A 207 17.91 -7.95 -3.10
N GLY A 208 18.06 -8.04 -1.78
CA GLY A 208 18.99 -7.21 -1.00
C GLY A 208 18.61 -5.72 -0.93
N LEU A 209 17.34 -5.39 -1.18
CA LEU A 209 16.82 -4.03 -1.18
C LEU A 209 16.15 -3.68 0.17
N PRO A 210 16.08 -2.39 0.57
CA PRO A 210 15.33 -1.97 1.74
C PRO A 210 13.85 -2.37 1.63
N PHE A 211 13.34 -3.16 2.57
CA PHE A 211 11.99 -3.72 2.52
C PHE A 211 10.89 -2.82 3.08
N ALA A 212 11.24 -1.70 3.70
CA ALA A 212 10.31 -0.77 4.36
C ALA A 212 9.98 0.49 3.54
N ALA A 213 10.46 0.62 2.30
CA ALA A 213 10.25 1.83 1.51
C ALA A 213 8.92 1.80 0.76
N ASP A 214 8.31 2.97 0.61
CA ASP A 214 7.23 3.20 -0.35
C ASP A 214 7.70 2.86 -1.76
N VAL A 215 6.89 2.12 -2.49
CA VAL A 215 7.28 1.52 -3.77
C VAL A 215 6.45 2.15 -4.88
N SER A 216 7.09 2.96 -5.74
CA SER A 216 6.46 3.41 -6.98
C SER A 216 6.11 2.19 -7.87
N ALA A 217 5.15 2.34 -8.78
CA ALA A 217 4.71 1.27 -9.67
C ALA A 217 5.88 0.65 -10.46
N ASP A 218 6.82 1.47 -10.92
CA ASP A 218 8.00 1.01 -11.67
C ASP A 218 8.98 0.24 -10.79
N SER A 219 9.23 0.74 -9.57
CA SER A 219 10.05 0.04 -8.57
C SER A 219 9.42 -1.31 -8.20
N ARG A 220 8.09 -1.39 -8.08
CA ARG A 220 7.35 -2.63 -7.81
C ARG A 220 7.55 -3.67 -8.92
N ARG A 221 7.48 -3.25 -10.20
CA ARG A 221 7.75 -4.15 -11.34
C ARG A 221 9.17 -4.69 -11.32
N ALA A 222 10.15 -3.83 -11.12
CA ALA A 222 11.55 -4.22 -11.04
C ALA A 222 11.79 -5.22 -9.90
N VAL A 223 11.20 -4.98 -8.73
CA VAL A 223 11.29 -5.88 -7.57
C VAL A 223 10.72 -7.26 -7.89
N TRP A 224 9.50 -7.35 -8.42
CA TRP A 224 8.92 -8.63 -8.78
C TRP A 224 9.71 -9.36 -9.88
N ALA A 225 10.26 -8.61 -10.84
CA ALA A 225 11.11 -9.16 -11.89
C ALA A 225 12.38 -9.82 -11.33
N CYS A 226 12.98 -9.28 -10.25
CA CYS A 226 14.13 -9.91 -9.57
C CYS A 226 13.79 -11.31 -9.04
N ALA A 227 12.54 -11.56 -8.70
CA ALA A 227 12.07 -12.87 -8.26
C ALA A 227 11.49 -13.73 -9.41
N GLY A 228 11.62 -13.28 -10.67
CA GLY A 228 11.10 -13.97 -11.84
C GLY A 228 9.58 -13.91 -11.97
N VAL A 229 8.93 -12.89 -11.38
CA VAL A 229 7.49 -12.66 -11.47
C VAL A 229 7.22 -11.46 -12.37
N HIS A 230 6.31 -11.62 -13.32
CA HIS A 230 5.96 -10.59 -14.29
C HIS A 230 4.62 -9.96 -13.94
N LEU A 231 4.61 -8.63 -13.77
CA LEU A 231 3.39 -7.85 -13.72
C LEU A 231 2.97 -7.61 -15.18
N ASP A 232 1.81 -8.11 -15.53
CA ASP A 232 1.13 -7.91 -16.81
C ASP A 232 1.95 -7.28 -17.95
N ASP A 233 2.66 -8.12 -18.73
CA ASP A 233 3.48 -7.72 -19.85
C ASP A 233 2.68 -7.49 -21.16
N LEU A 234 1.37 -7.73 -21.14
CA LEU A 234 0.47 -7.52 -22.28
C LEU A 234 -0.31 -6.20 -22.18
N SER A 235 -0.76 -5.79 -20.99
CA SER A 235 -1.50 -4.53 -20.81
C SER A 235 -0.58 -3.30 -20.75
N SER A 236 0.72 -3.47 -20.55
CA SER A 236 1.66 -2.37 -20.65
C SER A 236 2.02 -2.15 -22.11
N LEU A 237 1.59 -1.01 -22.66
CA LEU A 237 1.68 -0.66 -24.09
C LEU A 237 2.50 0.61 -24.28
N VAL A 238 3.12 0.71 -25.47
CA VAL A 238 3.71 1.96 -25.98
C VAL A 238 3.32 2.14 -27.45
N LEU A 239 3.06 3.37 -27.83
CA LEU A 239 2.69 3.75 -29.19
C LEU A 239 3.91 4.35 -29.89
N CYS A 240 4.15 3.96 -31.13
CA CYS A 240 5.23 4.52 -31.92
C CYS A 240 4.85 4.58 -33.42
N LEU A 241 5.57 5.43 -34.17
CA LEU A 241 5.41 5.60 -35.62
C LEU A 241 6.77 5.78 -36.24
N GLY A 242 6.95 5.28 -37.48
CA GLY A 242 8.16 5.49 -38.24
C GLY A 242 9.44 4.84 -37.70
N LEU A 243 9.36 4.00 -36.68
CA LEU A 243 10.51 3.23 -36.22
C LEU A 243 10.91 2.20 -37.26
N PRO A 244 12.22 2.17 -37.69
CA PRO A 244 12.70 1.20 -38.65
C PRO A 244 12.68 -0.22 -38.03
N GLY A 245 12.37 -1.18 -38.88
CA GLY A 245 12.42 -2.58 -38.54
C GLY A 245 13.40 -3.36 -39.41
N ASP A 246 13.56 -4.64 -39.07
CA ASP A 246 14.38 -5.60 -39.81
C ASP A 246 13.57 -6.87 -40.16
N SER A 247 14.12 -7.72 -41.01
CA SER A 247 13.49 -8.98 -41.39
C SER A 247 13.88 -10.17 -40.53
N HIS A 248 14.78 -9.99 -39.57
CA HIS A 248 15.40 -11.10 -38.81
C HIS A 248 14.70 -11.35 -37.52
N THR A 249 14.28 -10.30 -36.78
CA THR A 249 13.60 -10.41 -35.48
C THR A 249 12.08 -10.33 -35.65
N ALA A 250 11.36 -10.84 -34.64
CA ALA A 250 9.89 -10.75 -34.61
C ALA A 250 9.44 -9.28 -34.46
N LEU A 251 10.09 -8.52 -33.58
CA LEU A 251 9.81 -7.10 -33.38
C LEU A 251 10.16 -6.29 -34.62
N GLY A 252 11.34 -6.55 -35.24
CA GLY A 252 11.78 -5.86 -36.44
C GLY A 252 10.80 -6.03 -37.61
N LYS A 253 10.23 -7.24 -37.82
CA LYS A 253 9.19 -7.48 -38.81
C LYS A 253 7.94 -6.65 -38.58
N VAL A 254 7.48 -6.56 -37.33
CA VAL A 254 6.32 -5.75 -36.95
C VAL A 254 6.60 -4.28 -37.28
N LEU A 255 7.74 -3.74 -36.83
CA LEU A 255 8.12 -2.36 -37.09
C LEU A 255 8.24 -2.05 -38.57
N ALA A 256 8.89 -2.95 -39.35
CA ALA A 256 9.04 -2.77 -40.80
C ALA A 256 7.70 -2.68 -41.54
N VAL A 257 6.71 -3.53 -41.16
CA VAL A 257 5.37 -3.47 -41.78
C VAL A 257 4.67 -2.16 -41.42
N HIS A 258 4.71 -1.74 -40.17
CA HIS A 258 4.08 -0.49 -39.74
C HIS A 258 4.73 0.74 -40.37
N GLN A 259 6.06 0.75 -40.46
CA GLN A 259 6.80 1.83 -41.13
C GLN A 259 6.43 1.92 -42.63
N ALA A 260 6.44 0.78 -43.33
CA ALA A 260 6.12 0.74 -44.76
C ALA A 260 4.70 1.20 -45.10
N THR A 261 3.76 0.94 -44.21
CA THR A 261 2.35 1.31 -44.36
C THR A 261 2.01 2.67 -43.75
N GLY A 262 2.95 3.33 -43.06
CA GLY A 262 2.72 4.60 -42.37
C GLY A 262 1.71 4.48 -41.19
N GLN A 263 1.54 3.29 -40.64
CA GLN A 263 0.59 3.06 -39.55
C GLN A 263 1.29 3.05 -38.20
N PRO A 264 0.67 3.62 -37.13
CA PRO A 264 1.20 3.53 -35.80
C PRO A 264 1.28 2.07 -35.33
N ALA A 265 2.38 1.71 -34.67
CA ALA A 265 2.52 0.42 -33.99
C ALA A 265 2.22 0.55 -32.51
N VAL A 266 1.42 -0.37 -31.97
CA VAL A 266 1.21 -0.55 -30.55
C VAL A 266 2.04 -1.75 -30.10
N LEU A 267 3.04 -1.51 -29.25
CA LEU A 267 3.94 -2.56 -28.78
C LEU A 267 3.64 -2.89 -27.34
N THR A 268 3.56 -4.17 -27.03
CA THR A 268 3.43 -4.67 -25.65
C THR A 268 4.80 -4.79 -24.99
N LEU A 269 4.84 -4.69 -23.68
CA LEU A 269 6.07 -4.97 -22.90
C LEU A 269 6.62 -6.37 -23.21
N ARG A 270 5.73 -7.36 -23.44
CA ARG A 270 6.13 -8.72 -23.80
C ARG A 270 6.94 -8.75 -25.11
N GLN A 271 6.47 -8.07 -26.17
CA GLN A 271 7.20 -8.00 -27.42
C GLN A 271 8.59 -7.38 -27.25
N LEU A 272 8.68 -6.31 -26.46
CA LEU A 272 9.94 -5.60 -26.20
C LEU A 272 10.91 -6.42 -25.33
N ARG A 273 10.42 -7.15 -24.34
CA ARG A 273 11.24 -8.01 -23.47
C ARG A 273 11.73 -9.29 -24.14
N CYS A 274 11.00 -9.79 -25.14
CA CYS A 274 11.41 -10.92 -25.96
C CYS A 274 12.37 -10.51 -27.11
N HIS A 275 12.79 -9.25 -27.13
CA HIS A 275 13.75 -8.71 -28.08
C HIS A 275 15.07 -8.40 -27.36
N ASP A 276 16.10 -9.18 -27.68
CA ASP A 276 17.40 -9.12 -26.97
C ASP A 276 18.39 -8.16 -27.64
N GLU A 277 18.04 -7.58 -28.80
CA GLU A 277 18.92 -6.72 -29.57
C GLU A 277 18.55 -5.22 -29.39
N ALA A 278 19.56 -4.35 -29.41
CA ALA A 278 19.32 -2.91 -29.36
C ALA A 278 18.68 -2.44 -30.67
N LEU A 279 17.75 -1.48 -30.60
CA LEU A 279 17.16 -0.85 -31.78
C LEU A 279 18.03 0.30 -32.29
N SER A 280 18.69 0.10 -33.44
CA SER A 280 19.60 1.08 -33.98
C SER A 280 18.84 2.16 -34.76
N VAL A 281 18.66 3.31 -34.11
CA VAL A 281 17.99 4.49 -34.66
C VAL A 281 18.82 5.74 -34.32
N ARG A 282 19.08 6.60 -35.29
CA ARG A 282 19.91 7.79 -35.06
C ARG A 282 19.20 8.84 -34.18
N LEU A 283 17.97 9.18 -34.55
CA LEU A 283 17.19 10.22 -33.88
C LEU A 283 15.76 9.73 -33.65
N VAL A 284 15.29 9.85 -32.42
CA VAL A 284 13.93 9.55 -32.00
C VAL A 284 13.31 10.81 -31.42
N ARG A 285 12.13 11.17 -31.90
CA ARG A 285 11.33 12.20 -31.27
C ARG A 285 10.35 11.55 -30.29
N ILE A 286 10.10 12.21 -29.18
CA ILE A 286 9.20 11.74 -28.14
C ILE A 286 8.12 12.79 -27.95
N CYS A 287 6.85 12.37 -27.98
CA CYS A 287 5.69 13.18 -27.65
C CYS A 287 4.95 12.58 -26.44
N GLU A 288 4.15 13.39 -25.77
CA GLU A 288 3.35 12.95 -24.64
C GLU A 288 1.96 12.47 -25.07
N ASN A 289 1.33 13.15 -26.05
CA ASN A 289 -0.05 12.90 -26.43
C ASN A 289 -0.16 12.03 -27.70
N PRO A 290 -1.02 10.99 -27.71
CA PRO A 290 -1.31 10.17 -28.89
C PRO A 290 -1.82 10.95 -30.12
N VAL A 291 -2.38 12.14 -29.93
CA VAL A 291 -2.85 13.01 -31.03
C VAL A 291 -1.71 13.36 -31.98
N VAL A 292 -0.49 13.58 -31.47
CA VAL A 292 0.68 13.87 -32.30
C VAL A 292 1.02 12.67 -33.20
N ILE A 293 0.94 11.44 -32.70
CA ILE A 293 1.12 10.23 -33.50
C ILE A 293 0.05 10.11 -34.57
N ALA A 294 -1.22 10.37 -34.22
CA ALA A 294 -2.33 10.26 -35.17
C ALA A 294 -2.17 11.26 -36.33
N ALA A 295 -1.93 12.53 -36.01
CA ALA A 295 -1.75 13.58 -37.00
C ALA A 295 -0.50 13.32 -37.88
N ALA A 296 0.61 12.88 -37.28
CA ALA A 296 1.81 12.51 -38.06
C ALA A 296 1.57 11.31 -38.98
N ALA A 297 0.76 10.34 -38.57
CA ALA A 297 0.37 9.22 -39.42
C ALA A 297 -0.50 9.69 -40.61
N ASP A 298 -1.46 10.57 -40.36
CA ASP A 298 -2.35 11.10 -41.40
C ASP A 298 -1.61 11.98 -42.42
N GLU A 299 -0.69 12.84 -41.98
CA GLU A 299 -0.02 13.80 -42.85
C GLU A 299 1.24 13.25 -43.54
N LEU A 300 2.02 12.46 -42.80
CA LEU A 300 3.33 11.98 -43.26
C LEU A 300 3.33 10.51 -43.68
N GLY A 301 2.49 9.70 -43.04
CA GLY A 301 2.39 8.27 -43.31
C GLY A 301 3.74 7.56 -43.17
N SER A 302 4.15 6.83 -44.24
CA SER A 302 5.42 6.08 -44.27
C SER A 302 6.68 6.98 -44.30
N ARG A 303 6.53 8.29 -44.53
CA ARG A 303 7.63 9.26 -44.48
C ARG A 303 7.90 9.80 -43.08
N CYS A 304 7.03 9.49 -42.11
CA CYS A 304 7.22 9.97 -40.74
C CYS A 304 8.53 9.43 -40.16
N PRO A 305 9.39 10.30 -39.61
CA PRO A 305 10.60 9.87 -38.91
C PRO A 305 10.25 9.20 -37.60
N PRO A 306 11.22 8.51 -36.95
CA PRO A 306 11.00 7.81 -35.69
C PRO A 306 10.36 8.69 -34.60
N LEU A 307 9.16 8.33 -34.18
CA LEU A 307 8.36 9.03 -33.19
C LEU A 307 7.79 8.03 -32.16
N VAL A 308 7.94 8.32 -30.90
CA VAL A 308 7.44 7.51 -29.75
C VAL A 308 6.53 8.36 -28.90
N CYS A 309 5.34 7.86 -28.56
CA CYS A 309 4.42 8.51 -27.64
C CYS A 309 4.48 7.82 -26.27
N VAL A 310 4.73 8.60 -25.24
CA VAL A 310 4.81 8.06 -23.85
C VAL A 310 3.45 7.99 -23.17
N GLY A 311 2.44 8.74 -23.64
CA GLY A 311 1.07 8.67 -23.12
C GLY A 311 0.94 9.19 -21.70
N GLY A 312 1.53 10.33 -21.36
CA GLY A 312 1.71 10.83 -20.00
C GLY A 312 2.92 10.19 -19.33
N GLN A 313 2.79 9.74 -18.07
CA GLN A 313 3.89 9.02 -17.40
C GLN A 313 4.22 7.72 -18.17
N PRO A 314 5.47 7.54 -18.67
CA PRO A 314 5.82 6.39 -19.48
C PRO A 314 5.49 5.05 -18.79
N SER A 315 4.82 4.17 -19.51
CA SER A 315 4.53 2.81 -19.08
C SER A 315 5.81 1.96 -19.02
N ALA A 316 5.74 0.74 -18.46
CA ALA A 316 6.90 -0.17 -18.51
C ALA A 316 7.30 -0.52 -19.95
N ALA A 317 6.35 -0.62 -20.87
CA ALA A 317 6.64 -0.79 -22.30
C ALA A 317 7.32 0.46 -22.89
N GLY A 318 6.86 1.66 -22.49
CA GLY A 318 7.50 2.91 -22.87
C GLY A 318 8.97 2.97 -22.41
N TRP A 319 9.22 2.69 -21.14
CA TRP A 319 10.59 2.63 -20.62
C TRP A 319 11.45 1.59 -21.31
N GLN A 320 10.93 0.39 -21.53
CA GLN A 320 11.68 -0.69 -22.21
C GLN A 320 12.02 -0.32 -23.64
N LEU A 321 11.10 0.31 -24.38
CA LEU A 321 11.38 0.79 -25.75
C LEU A 321 12.46 1.87 -25.76
N LEU A 322 12.37 2.85 -24.84
CA LEU A 322 13.38 3.91 -24.74
C LEU A 322 14.76 3.35 -24.37
N ASP A 323 14.82 2.35 -23.49
CA ASP A 323 16.08 1.67 -23.12
C ASP A 323 16.70 0.92 -24.32
N LEU A 324 15.90 0.21 -25.12
CA LEU A 324 16.36 -0.47 -26.34
C LEU A 324 16.91 0.51 -27.38
N LEU A 325 16.25 1.66 -27.56
CA LEU A 325 16.69 2.72 -28.44
C LEU A 325 17.95 3.40 -27.91
N ALA A 326 18.04 3.67 -26.60
CA ALA A 326 19.23 4.24 -25.98
C ALA A 326 20.45 3.30 -26.08
N ALA A 327 20.23 1.99 -25.88
CA ALA A 327 21.27 0.98 -26.08
C ALA A 327 21.77 0.92 -27.52
N GLY A 328 20.92 1.28 -28.50
CA GLY A 328 21.26 1.44 -29.91
C GLY A 328 21.95 2.76 -30.27
N GLY A 329 22.16 3.64 -29.28
CA GLY A 329 22.84 4.93 -29.47
C GLY A 329 21.95 6.05 -30.02
N ALA A 330 20.64 5.96 -29.85
CA ALA A 330 19.71 6.98 -30.30
C ALA A 330 19.93 8.33 -29.62
N GLU A 331 19.80 9.40 -30.39
CA GLU A 331 19.56 10.75 -29.88
C GLU A 331 18.07 10.94 -29.66
N PHE A 332 17.70 11.63 -28.59
CA PHE A 332 16.29 11.85 -28.23
C PHE A 332 15.94 13.33 -28.25
N ARG A 333 14.81 13.66 -28.86
CA ARG A 333 14.19 14.98 -28.77
C ARG A 333 12.79 14.87 -28.19
N TYR A 334 12.52 15.60 -27.10
CA TYR A 334 11.30 15.50 -26.34
C TYR A 334 10.44 16.75 -26.40
N HIS A 335 9.15 16.56 -26.62
CA HIS A 335 8.10 17.55 -26.44
C HIS A 335 6.99 16.95 -25.52
N GLY A 336 6.22 17.79 -24.85
CA GLY A 336 5.07 17.40 -24.04
C GLY A 336 4.26 18.62 -23.59
N ASP A 337 3.27 18.40 -22.74
CA ASP A 337 2.44 19.48 -22.21
C ASP A 337 3.26 20.49 -21.42
N PHE A 338 3.03 21.79 -21.63
CA PHE A 338 3.58 22.83 -20.77
C PHE A 338 2.74 22.99 -19.51
N ASP A 339 2.83 21.98 -18.64
CA ASP A 339 2.37 22.03 -17.27
C ASP A 339 3.39 21.36 -16.34
N TRP A 340 3.19 21.45 -15.02
CA TRP A 340 4.16 20.89 -14.07
C TRP A 340 4.20 19.36 -14.12
N GLY A 341 3.14 18.70 -14.65
CA GLY A 341 3.10 17.26 -14.93
C GLY A 341 4.04 16.91 -16.07
N GLY A 342 3.87 17.55 -17.22
CA GLY A 342 4.71 17.37 -18.41
C GLY A 342 6.19 17.67 -18.13
N ILE A 343 6.48 18.75 -17.36
CA ILE A 343 7.86 19.04 -16.93
C ILE A 343 8.46 17.91 -16.10
N ARG A 344 7.69 17.28 -15.18
CA ARG A 344 8.17 16.11 -14.42
C ARG A 344 8.44 14.91 -15.31
N ILE A 345 7.56 14.67 -16.27
CA ILE A 345 7.73 13.58 -17.26
C ILE A 345 8.99 13.79 -18.09
N ALA A 346 9.17 15.00 -18.64
CA ALA A 346 10.39 15.38 -19.37
C ALA A 346 11.67 15.15 -18.56
N GLY A 347 11.63 15.56 -17.28
CA GLY A 347 12.74 15.35 -16.35
C GLY A 347 13.06 13.86 -16.14
N ALA A 348 12.05 13.03 -15.96
CA ALA A 348 12.19 11.58 -15.80
C ALA A 348 12.75 10.92 -17.07
N VAL A 349 12.22 11.27 -18.24
CA VAL A 349 12.72 10.78 -19.56
C VAL A 349 14.17 11.21 -19.75
N ARG A 350 14.50 12.50 -19.53
CA ARG A 350 15.87 13.01 -19.62
C ARG A 350 16.84 12.27 -18.72
N GLN A 351 16.44 12.00 -17.47
CA GLN A 351 17.28 11.26 -16.51
C GLN A 351 17.53 9.82 -16.98
N ARG A 352 16.53 9.17 -17.58
CA ARG A 352 16.63 7.78 -18.05
C ARG A 352 17.47 7.63 -19.30
N VAL A 353 17.19 8.40 -20.33
CA VAL A 353 17.85 8.26 -21.63
C VAL A 353 19.07 9.16 -21.82
N GLY A 354 19.30 10.16 -20.99
CA GLY A 354 20.43 11.07 -21.06
C GLY A 354 21.74 10.53 -20.45
N GLN A 355 21.79 9.23 -20.13
CA GLN A 355 22.97 8.58 -19.56
C GLN A 355 23.76 7.83 -20.66
N GLY A 356 25.08 7.86 -20.58
CA GLY A 356 25.96 7.14 -21.51
C GLY A 356 26.19 7.88 -22.81
N GLN A 357 26.04 7.18 -23.97
CA GLN A 357 26.26 7.71 -25.29
C GLN A 357 25.02 8.39 -25.92
N SER A 358 23.86 8.27 -25.28
CA SER A 358 22.62 8.87 -25.75
C SER A 358 22.52 10.33 -25.34
N HIS A 359 22.01 11.17 -26.24
CA HIS A 359 21.80 12.60 -26.01
C HIS A 359 20.32 12.91 -25.95
N TRP A 360 19.88 13.64 -24.93
CA TRP A 360 18.53 14.16 -24.81
C TRP A 360 18.55 15.68 -25.06
N GLN A 361 17.62 16.18 -25.85
CA GLN A 361 17.42 17.60 -26.14
C GLN A 361 15.92 17.94 -26.09
N PRO A 362 15.56 19.20 -25.73
CA PRO A 362 14.20 19.66 -25.90
C PRO A 362 13.87 19.75 -27.40
N TRP A 363 12.65 19.36 -27.75
CA TRP A 363 12.08 19.54 -29.07
C TRP A 363 10.98 20.58 -28.98
N ARG A 364 11.27 21.84 -29.29
CA ARG A 364 10.35 22.94 -29.03
C ARG A 364 9.78 22.95 -27.59
N TYR A 365 10.62 22.57 -26.62
CA TYR A 365 10.24 22.42 -25.24
C TYR A 365 11.15 23.27 -24.34
N ASP A 366 11.18 24.56 -24.70
CA ASP A 366 11.98 25.61 -24.10
C ASP A 366 11.12 26.86 -23.88
N ARG A 367 11.75 27.89 -23.31
CA ARG A 367 11.09 29.16 -22.98
C ARG A 367 10.46 29.80 -24.21
N ASP A 368 11.21 29.89 -25.33
CA ASP A 368 10.76 30.62 -26.50
C ASP A 368 9.55 29.95 -27.15
N ALA A 369 9.54 28.63 -27.19
CA ALA A 369 8.42 27.83 -27.71
C ALA A 369 7.18 28.01 -26.79
N TYR A 370 7.36 28.00 -25.45
CA TYR A 370 6.28 28.24 -24.52
C TYR A 370 5.69 29.66 -24.68
N GLU A 371 6.52 30.70 -24.71
CA GLU A 371 6.08 32.10 -24.85
C GLU A 371 5.34 32.32 -26.16
N ALA A 372 5.81 31.71 -27.25
CA ALA A 372 5.15 31.77 -28.57
C ALA A 372 3.76 31.10 -28.50
N ALA A 373 3.66 29.90 -27.93
CA ALA A 373 2.40 29.18 -27.79
C ALA A 373 1.44 29.91 -26.83
N ALA A 374 1.92 30.41 -25.70
CA ALA A 374 1.13 31.21 -24.75
C ALA A 374 0.55 32.47 -25.40
N THR A 375 1.38 33.17 -26.21
CA THR A 375 0.93 34.37 -26.95
C THR A 375 -0.16 34.03 -27.95
N ALA A 376 -0.01 32.94 -28.70
CA ALA A 376 -0.98 32.49 -29.69
C ALA A 376 -2.33 32.11 -29.01
N VAL A 377 -2.27 31.38 -27.91
CA VAL A 377 -3.46 30.99 -27.14
C VAL A 377 -4.17 32.19 -26.53
N LEU A 378 -3.41 33.13 -25.98
CA LEU A 378 -3.97 34.39 -25.42
C LEU A 378 -4.66 35.24 -26.52
N ALA A 379 -4.13 35.25 -27.73
CA ALA A 379 -4.72 35.96 -28.86
C ALA A 379 -6.02 35.32 -29.36
N LEU A 380 -6.13 33.98 -29.34
CA LEU A 380 -7.30 33.24 -29.79
C LEU A 380 -8.46 33.26 -28.78
N GLN A 381 -8.17 33.39 -27.51
CA GLN A 381 -9.14 33.21 -26.42
C GLN A 381 -9.49 34.48 -25.65
N ALA A 382 -9.55 35.63 -26.30
CA ALA A 382 -9.93 36.91 -25.68
C ALA A 382 -11.29 36.90 -24.91
N ALA A 383 -12.07 35.78 -24.99
CA ALA A 383 -13.38 35.63 -24.34
C ALA A 383 -13.49 34.42 -23.41
N THR A 384 -12.50 33.55 -23.28
CA THR A 384 -12.60 32.30 -22.48
C THR A 384 -11.49 32.27 -21.41
N ARG A 385 -11.84 31.80 -20.23
CA ARG A 385 -10.87 31.64 -19.12
C ARG A 385 -9.86 30.56 -19.45
N LEU A 386 -8.60 30.94 -19.62
CA LEU A 386 -7.49 30.01 -19.88
C LEU A 386 -7.29 29.01 -18.74
N PRO A 387 -6.95 27.74 -19.03
CA PRO A 387 -6.56 26.78 -18.01
C PRO A 387 -5.26 27.25 -17.34
N ARG A 388 -5.28 27.33 -16.02
CA ARG A 388 -4.13 27.70 -15.20
C ARG A 388 -3.25 26.49 -14.92
N LEU A 389 -1.99 26.77 -14.65
CA LEU A 389 -1.07 25.78 -14.12
C LEU A 389 -1.55 25.26 -12.77
N ALA A 390 -1.46 23.92 -12.55
CA ALA A 390 -1.82 23.27 -11.32
C ALA A 390 -0.61 22.56 -10.71
N GLY A 391 -0.51 22.56 -9.39
CA GLY A 391 0.57 21.89 -8.64
C GLY A 391 1.78 22.77 -8.39
N GLU A 392 2.83 22.16 -7.84
CA GLU A 392 4.08 22.84 -7.46
C GLU A 392 5.00 23.05 -8.66
N PRO A 393 5.66 24.23 -8.80
CA PRO A 393 6.65 24.47 -9.84
C PRO A 393 7.80 23.46 -9.81
N VAL A 394 8.24 23.06 -11.00
CA VAL A 394 9.34 22.10 -11.19
C VAL A 394 10.47 22.77 -11.98
N ALA A 395 11.71 22.51 -11.59
CA ALA A 395 12.88 23.04 -12.28
C ALA A 395 13.01 22.42 -13.68
N THR A 396 13.45 23.24 -14.64
CA THR A 396 13.71 22.87 -16.03
C THR A 396 15.23 22.97 -16.33
N PRO A 397 16.02 21.92 -15.98
CA PRO A 397 17.48 21.97 -16.08
C PRO A 397 18.01 22.15 -17.51
N TRP A 398 17.20 21.88 -18.54
CA TRP A 398 17.55 22.09 -19.95
C TRP A 398 17.34 23.51 -20.42
N ASP A 399 16.47 24.26 -19.75
CA ASP A 399 16.22 25.68 -19.95
C ASP A 399 15.69 26.31 -18.64
N PRO A 400 16.55 26.91 -17.82
CA PRO A 400 16.12 27.54 -16.56
C PRO A 400 15.10 28.67 -16.73
N GLY A 401 15.02 29.27 -17.93
CA GLY A 401 14.07 30.34 -18.23
C GLY A 401 12.64 29.84 -18.42
N LEU A 402 12.45 28.59 -18.79
CA LEU A 402 11.13 28.00 -19.06
C LEU A 402 10.26 27.97 -17.81
N ALA A 403 10.76 27.44 -16.70
CA ALA A 403 9.99 27.38 -15.46
C ALA A 403 9.57 28.78 -14.95
N ALA A 404 10.42 29.77 -15.12
CA ALA A 404 10.12 31.16 -14.76
C ALA A 404 9.04 31.77 -15.65
N ALA A 405 9.10 31.52 -16.96
CA ALA A 405 8.09 31.96 -17.93
C ALA A 405 6.73 31.31 -17.63
N MET A 406 6.71 30.00 -17.42
CA MET A 406 5.49 29.26 -17.05
C MET A 406 4.85 29.81 -15.78
N ALA A 407 5.63 30.04 -14.74
CA ALA A 407 5.12 30.61 -13.49
C ALA A 407 4.63 32.07 -13.65
N CYS A 408 5.24 32.85 -14.54
CA CYS A 408 4.86 34.23 -14.81
C CYS A 408 3.53 34.34 -15.57
N HIS A 409 3.35 33.54 -16.61
CA HIS A 409 2.14 33.56 -17.45
C HIS A 409 0.99 32.79 -16.82
N ASP A 410 1.27 31.79 -15.97
CA ASP A 410 0.27 30.92 -15.29
C ASP A 410 -0.75 30.30 -16.26
N VAL A 411 -0.28 29.87 -17.45
CA VAL A 411 -1.11 29.26 -18.51
C VAL A 411 -0.62 27.87 -18.80
N ARG A 412 -1.51 26.88 -18.74
CA ARG A 412 -1.28 25.51 -19.22
C ARG A 412 -1.46 25.46 -20.74
N ILE A 413 -0.52 24.86 -21.44
CA ILE A 413 -0.57 24.64 -22.89
C ILE A 413 -0.47 23.14 -23.15
N GLU A 414 -1.52 22.58 -23.71
CA GLU A 414 -1.58 21.18 -24.12
C GLU A 414 -0.84 20.97 -25.44
N GLU A 415 -0.25 19.81 -25.61
CA GLU A 415 0.59 19.48 -26.78
C GLU A 415 -0.15 19.65 -28.11
N GLU A 416 -1.47 19.48 -28.12
CA GLU A 416 -2.35 19.71 -29.28
C GLU A 416 -2.27 21.14 -29.84
N LEU A 417 -1.97 22.11 -28.99
CA LEU A 417 -1.84 23.51 -29.40
C LEU A 417 -0.50 23.79 -30.10
N SER A 418 0.44 22.87 -29.99
CA SER A 418 1.76 22.92 -30.70
C SER A 418 1.81 22.04 -31.94
N LEU A 419 0.72 21.35 -32.28
CA LEU A 419 0.67 20.27 -33.26
C LEU A 419 1.23 20.67 -34.63
N ASP A 420 0.75 21.80 -35.24
CA ASP A 420 1.20 22.26 -36.57
C ASP A 420 2.70 22.49 -36.60
N THR A 421 3.27 23.03 -35.53
CA THR A 421 4.71 23.28 -35.41
C THR A 421 5.53 22.01 -35.31
N LEU A 422 4.99 21.01 -34.53
CA LEU A 422 5.63 19.71 -34.39
C LEU A 422 5.59 18.92 -35.68
N LEU A 423 4.48 18.96 -36.42
CA LEU A 423 4.35 18.29 -37.73
C LEU A 423 5.28 18.91 -38.78
N ALA A 424 5.43 20.24 -38.79
CA ALA A 424 6.38 20.91 -39.67
C ALA A 424 7.84 20.46 -39.42
N ASP A 425 8.20 20.16 -38.16
CA ASP A 425 9.54 19.65 -37.84
C ASP A 425 9.73 18.15 -38.16
N LEU A 426 8.63 17.43 -38.35
CA LEU A 426 8.63 16.02 -38.75
C LEU A 426 8.66 15.84 -40.25
N ALA A 427 8.18 16.82 -41.03
CA ALA A 427 8.15 16.80 -42.50
C ALA A 427 9.55 17.00 -43.12
#